data_24fe5512489fd7af0ed9d61a64082d9d
#
_entry.id   24fe5512489fd7af0ed9d61a64082d9d
#
_cell.length_a   1.000
_cell.length_b   1.000
_cell.length_c   1.000
_cell.angle_alpha   90.00
_cell.angle_beta   90.00
_cell.angle_gamma   90.00
#
_symmetry.space_group_name_H-M   'P 1'
#
loop_
_entity.id
_entity.type
_entity.pdbx_description
1 polymer ?
#
loop_
_entity_poly.entity_id
_entity_poly.type
_entity_poly.pdbx_seq_one_letter_code
_entity_poly.pdbx_strand_id
1 'polypeptide(L)'
;MTSSRGLVANHLRAGLSTGALADLRDDWEALVEAARDFSGAAVELAALSGHELPGLAAFLDEDPWLPFRFVSVHAPTKSVETGDRALARALAELPPVVDAIVLHPDTLREPEAFRALGRRAVIENMDARKDAGTTVAELEALFELLPEAGFCLDVAHVWSLDPTMALGHELLDAFRLRLTHVHVSSLTPACEHVPLLGAHEALFGEVLERCVDVPWILEA
;
A
#
# COMPACT_ATOMS: atom_id res chain seq x y z
N MET A 1 -16.24 -25.44 9.11
CA MET A 1 -15.36 -25.91 8.00
C MET A 1 -15.52 -24.89 6.88
N THR A 2 -15.03 -23.71 7.08
CA THR A 2 -15.03 -22.60 6.09
C THR A 2 -13.71 -22.67 5.31
N SER A 3 -13.88 -22.65 4.08
CA SER A 3 -13.05 -23.08 2.96
C SER A 3 -11.74 -22.31 2.85
N SER A 4 -10.61 -22.99 2.97
CA SER A 4 -9.29 -22.59 2.46
C SER A 4 -9.26 -22.32 0.93
N ARG A 5 -10.41 -22.35 0.27
CA ARG A 5 -10.55 -22.11 -1.18
C ARG A 5 -10.49 -20.64 -1.58
N GLY A 6 -10.79 -19.70 -0.67
CA GLY A 6 -10.76 -18.27 -0.98
C GLY A 6 -9.34 -17.73 -1.11
N LEU A 7 -8.45 -18.08 -0.19
CA LEU A 7 -7.05 -17.64 -0.22
C LEU A 7 -6.26 -18.24 -1.41
N VAL A 8 -6.52 -19.51 -1.74
CA VAL A 8 -5.88 -20.17 -2.91
C VAL A 8 -6.27 -19.51 -4.23
N ALA A 9 -7.46 -18.94 -4.35
CA ALA A 9 -7.89 -18.23 -5.58
C ALA A 9 -7.19 -16.88 -5.76
N ASN A 10 -6.65 -16.28 -4.69
CA ASN A 10 -6.01 -14.96 -4.76
C ASN A 10 -4.51 -14.98 -5.06
N HIS A 11 -3.85 -16.14 -5.11
CA HIS A 11 -2.49 -16.23 -5.67
C HIS A 11 -2.39 -15.63 -7.08
N LEU A 12 -3.49 -15.63 -7.84
CA LEU A 12 -3.56 -15.01 -9.17
C LEU A 12 -3.61 -13.47 -9.15
N ARG A 13 -3.75 -12.85 -7.97
CA ARG A 13 -3.86 -11.39 -7.78
C ARG A 13 -2.86 -10.84 -6.78
N ALA A 14 -2.15 -11.70 -6.07
CA ALA A 14 -1.12 -11.29 -5.12
C ALA A 14 0.13 -10.82 -5.85
N GLY A 15 0.69 -9.72 -5.40
CA GLY A 15 1.97 -9.17 -5.79
C GLY A 15 2.86 -8.97 -4.57
N LEU A 16 4.04 -8.43 -4.79
CA LEU A 16 5.03 -8.19 -3.76
C LEU A 16 5.35 -6.70 -3.67
N SER A 17 5.50 -6.18 -2.45
CA SER A 17 6.13 -4.88 -2.22
C SER A 17 7.65 -5.03 -2.26
N THR A 18 8.32 -4.21 -3.08
CA THR A 18 9.79 -4.19 -3.12
C THR A 18 10.40 -3.70 -1.81
N GLY A 19 9.60 -3.08 -0.95
CA GLY A 19 9.99 -2.73 0.43
C GLY A 19 10.41 -3.92 1.29
N ALA A 20 9.88 -5.13 1.00
CA ALA A 20 10.26 -6.38 1.64
C ALA A 20 11.65 -6.89 1.22
N LEU A 21 12.21 -6.40 0.11
CA LEU A 21 13.45 -6.87 -0.49
C LEU A 21 14.65 -5.99 -0.12
N ALA A 22 14.94 -5.87 1.17
CA ALA A 22 15.94 -4.95 1.69
C ALA A 22 17.36 -5.15 1.10
N ASP A 23 17.72 -6.39 0.76
CA ASP A 23 19.04 -6.74 0.21
C ASP A 23 19.24 -6.24 -1.24
N LEU A 24 18.16 -5.90 -1.95
CA LEU A 24 18.18 -5.40 -3.33
C LEU A 24 17.92 -3.88 -3.41
N ARG A 25 17.88 -3.19 -2.27
CA ARG A 25 17.55 -1.77 -2.22
C ARG A 25 18.46 -0.95 -3.14
N ASP A 26 17.86 0.03 -3.82
CA ASP A 26 18.46 0.88 -4.85
C ASP A 26 18.76 0.21 -6.21
N ASP A 27 18.55 -1.10 -6.36
CA ASP A 27 18.62 -1.80 -7.65
C ASP A 27 17.21 -2.09 -8.16
N TRP A 28 16.60 -1.11 -8.84
CA TRP A 28 15.22 -1.19 -9.30
C TRP A 28 14.97 -2.31 -10.31
N GLU A 29 15.97 -2.63 -11.15
CA GLU A 29 15.87 -3.75 -12.10
C GLU A 29 15.79 -5.09 -11.35
N ALA A 30 16.69 -5.32 -10.40
CA ALA A 30 16.69 -6.53 -9.58
C ALA A 30 15.44 -6.65 -8.71
N LEU A 31 14.93 -5.54 -8.15
CA LEU A 31 13.69 -5.50 -7.39
C LEU A 31 12.47 -5.90 -8.24
N VAL A 32 12.37 -5.37 -9.47
CA VAL A 32 11.30 -5.71 -10.43
C VAL A 32 11.42 -7.17 -10.88
N GLU A 33 12.63 -7.67 -11.13
CA GLU A 33 12.84 -9.07 -11.49
C GLU A 33 12.40 -10.03 -10.37
N ALA A 34 12.80 -9.76 -9.14
CA ALA A 34 12.39 -10.55 -7.98
C ALA A 34 10.87 -10.53 -7.77
N ALA A 35 10.22 -9.37 -7.89
CA ALA A 35 8.77 -9.25 -7.80
C ALA A 35 8.06 -10.02 -8.92
N ARG A 36 8.58 -9.99 -10.15
CA ARG A 36 8.06 -10.74 -11.29
C ARG A 36 8.18 -12.25 -11.10
N ASP A 37 9.30 -12.71 -10.56
CA ASP A 37 9.52 -14.14 -10.27
C ASP A 37 8.53 -14.67 -9.21
N PHE A 38 8.07 -13.78 -8.32
CA PHE A 38 6.99 -14.08 -7.40
C PHE A 38 5.63 -14.13 -8.11
N SER A 39 5.26 -13.08 -8.85
CA SER A 39 3.96 -12.97 -9.52
C SER A 39 3.94 -11.86 -10.57
N GLY A 40 3.27 -12.08 -11.71
CA GLY A 40 2.93 -11.04 -12.69
C GLY A 40 1.60 -10.32 -12.41
N ALA A 41 0.98 -10.52 -11.25
CA ALA A 41 -0.32 -9.93 -10.96
C ALA A 41 -0.22 -8.46 -10.55
N ALA A 42 0.65 -8.17 -9.60
CA ALA A 42 0.83 -6.83 -9.05
C ALA A 42 2.26 -6.65 -8.53
N VAL A 43 2.69 -5.39 -8.43
CA VAL A 43 3.92 -4.98 -7.74
C VAL A 43 3.69 -3.65 -7.05
N GLU A 44 4.31 -3.47 -5.91
CA GLU A 44 4.50 -2.18 -5.29
C GLU A 44 5.97 -1.78 -5.28
N LEU A 45 6.30 -0.68 -5.95
CA LEU A 45 7.62 -0.09 -5.98
C LEU A 45 7.77 0.85 -4.78
N ALA A 46 8.48 0.42 -3.75
CA ALA A 46 8.55 1.12 -2.48
C ALA A 46 9.76 2.05 -2.39
N ALA A 47 9.53 3.35 -2.56
CA ALA A 47 10.52 4.40 -2.26
C ALA A 47 10.30 4.91 -0.82
N LEU A 48 10.68 4.11 0.19
CA LEU A 48 10.34 4.36 1.59
C LEU A 48 11.01 5.59 2.20
N SER A 49 12.11 6.05 1.60
CA SER A 49 12.84 7.25 2.02
C SER A 49 12.89 8.29 0.91
N GLY A 50 12.92 9.58 1.28
CA GLY A 50 12.92 10.67 0.31
C GLY A 50 14.08 10.64 -0.70
N HIS A 51 15.21 10.03 -0.35
CA HIS A 51 16.36 9.89 -1.24
C HIS A 51 16.20 8.76 -2.28
N GLU A 52 15.27 7.82 -2.10
CA GLU A 52 15.01 6.71 -3.03
C GLU A 52 14.09 7.15 -4.19
N LEU A 53 13.21 8.12 -3.96
CA LEU A 53 12.23 8.56 -4.97
C LEU A 53 12.86 9.07 -6.27
N PRO A 54 13.95 9.86 -6.27
CA PRO A 54 14.61 10.26 -7.51
C PRO A 54 15.16 9.10 -8.32
N GLY A 55 15.70 8.06 -7.66
CA GLY A 55 16.17 6.85 -8.32
C GLY A 55 15.02 6.05 -8.95
N LEU A 56 13.90 5.90 -8.24
CA LEU A 56 12.70 5.28 -8.77
C LEU A 56 12.14 6.06 -9.96
N ALA A 57 12.06 7.39 -9.87
CA ALA A 57 11.57 8.22 -10.96
C ALA A 57 12.44 8.07 -12.20
N ALA A 58 13.76 8.13 -12.06
CA ALA A 58 14.70 7.94 -13.16
C ALA A 58 14.55 6.54 -13.80
N PHE A 59 14.43 5.49 -13.01
CA PHE A 59 14.18 4.15 -13.50
C PHE A 59 12.89 4.05 -14.32
N LEU A 60 11.79 4.66 -13.82
CA LEU A 60 10.51 4.66 -14.51
C LEU A 60 10.50 5.51 -15.79
N ASP A 61 11.30 6.59 -15.85
CA ASP A 61 11.43 7.45 -17.00
C ASP A 61 12.15 6.75 -18.19
N GLU A 62 12.91 5.69 -17.91
CA GLU A 62 13.53 4.84 -18.93
C GLU A 62 12.54 3.87 -19.61
N ASP A 63 11.25 3.95 -19.26
CA ASP A 63 10.16 3.09 -19.75
C ASP A 63 10.49 1.57 -19.59
N PRO A 64 10.83 1.13 -18.36
CA PRO A 64 11.19 -0.25 -18.12
C PRO A 64 10.03 -1.20 -18.39
N TRP A 65 10.34 -2.43 -18.80
CA TRP A 65 9.32 -3.44 -18.96
C TRP A 65 8.78 -3.90 -17.60
N LEU A 66 7.56 -3.48 -17.27
CA LEU A 66 6.83 -3.83 -16.05
C LEU A 66 5.68 -4.80 -16.39
N PRO A 67 5.87 -6.11 -16.34
CA PRO A 67 4.89 -7.11 -16.79
C PRO A 67 3.81 -7.39 -15.73
N PHE A 68 3.37 -6.38 -15.02
CA PHE A 68 2.36 -6.49 -13.98
C PHE A 68 1.02 -5.91 -14.47
N ARG A 69 -0.08 -6.45 -13.94
CA ARG A 69 -1.43 -5.94 -14.23
C ARG A 69 -1.80 -4.73 -13.37
N PHE A 70 -1.08 -4.56 -12.26
CA PHE A 70 -1.25 -3.44 -11.35
C PHE A 70 0.12 -3.05 -10.80
N VAL A 71 0.43 -1.77 -10.87
CA VAL A 71 1.69 -1.18 -10.37
C VAL A 71 1.35 -0.08 -9.39
N SER A 72 1.71 -0.23 -8.12
CA SER A 72 1.66 0.84 -7.13
C SER A 72 3.05 1.36 -6.82
N VAL A 73 3.10 2.58 -6.33
CA VAL A 73 4.29 3.18 -5.72
C VAL A 73 3.96 3.50 -4.28
N HIS A 74 4.76 3.01 -3.34
CA HIS A 74 4.69 3.47 -1.96
C HIS A 74 5.52 4.74 -1.84
N ALA A 75 4.85 5.86 -1.52
CA ALA A 75 5.50 7.15 -1.37
C ALA A 75 6.42 7.18 -0.13
N PRO A 76 7.46 8.03 -0.12
CA PRO A 76 8.36 8.16 1.01
C PRO A 76 7.63 8.55 2.31
N THR A 77 7.94 7.82 3.37
CA THR A 77 7.44 8.09 4.73
C THR A 77 8.56 8.53 5.68
N LYS A 78 9.82 8.45 5.22
CA LYS A 78 11.02 8.81 6.00
C LYS A 78 11.88 9.82 5.24
N SER A 79 12.56 10.69 5.97
CA SER A 79 13.56 11.63 5.41
C SER A 79 13.02 12.49 4.25
N VAL A 80 11.76 12.94 4.35
CA VAL A 80 11.14 13.82 3.36
C VAL A 80 11.45 15.27 3.73
N GLU A 81 12.60 15.79 3.29
CA GLU A 81 13.05 17.14 3.62
C GLU A 81 12.40 18.23 2.77
N THR A 82 11.85 17.85 1.62
CA THR A 82 11.37 18.79 0.59
C THR A 82 9.98 19.36 0.84
N GLY A 83 9.24 18.82 1.82
CA GLY A 83 7.84 19.17 2.11
C GLY A 83 6.82 18.64 1.09
N ASP A 84 5.55 18.63 1.49
CA ASP A 84 4.45 17.98 0.77
C ASP A 84 4.25 18.48 -0.67
N ARG A 85 4.38 19.77 -0.91
CA ARG A 85 4.18 20.34 -2.26
C ARG A 85 5.23 19.89 -3.26
N ALA A 86 6.48 19.75 -2.82
CA ALA A 86 7.55 19.26 -3.69
C ALA A 86 7.42 17.74 -3.89
N LEU A 87 7.09 17.00 -2.83
CA LEU A 87 6.81 15.57 -2.91
C LEU A 87 5.63 15.30 -3.85
N ALA A 88 4.51 16.00 -3.67
CA ALA A 88 3.33 15.82 -4.51
C ALA A 88 3.60 16.10 -6.01
N ARG A 89 4.46 17.10 -6.33
CA ARG A 89 4.89 17.33 -7.71
C ARG A 89 5.72 16.17 -8.26
N ALA A 90 6.72 15.71 -7.52
CA ALA A 90 7.56 14.61 -7.95
C ALA A 90 6.73 13.34 -8.19
N LEU A 91 5.77 13.04 -7.31
CA LEU A 91 4.87 11.91 -7.47
C LEU A 91 3.89 12.08 -8.65
N ALA A 92 3.46 13.32 -8.93
CA ALA A 92 2.57 13.59 -10.06
C ALA A 92 3.25 13.39 -11.42
N GLU A 93 4.57 13.57 -11.49
CA GLU A 93 5.39 13.38 -12.68
C GLU A 93 5.67 11.89 -12.98
N LEU A 94 5.41 10.97 -12.05
CA LEU A 94 5.56 9.54 -12.32
C LEU A 94 4.70 9.11 -13.51
N PRO A 95 5.22 8.22 -14.38
CA PRO A 95 4.57 7.87 -15.64
C PRO A 95 3.22 7.16 -15.42
N PRO A 96 2.35 7.13 -16.45
CA PRO A 96 1.00 6.56 -16.36
C PRO A 96 0.95 5.06 -16.11
N VAL A 97 2.06 4.34 -16.21
CA VAL A 97 2.15 2.92 -15.84
C VAL A 97 1.94 2.71 -14.34
N VAL A 98 2.13 3.75 -13.52
CA VAL A 98 1.82 3.74 -12.09
C VAL A 98 0.33 3.96 -11.89
N ASP A 99 -0.39 2.92 -11.48
CA ASP A 99 -1.84 2.93 -11.26
C ASP A 99 -2.22 3.61 -9.93
N ALA A 100 -1.39 3.44 -8.89
CA ALA A 100 -1.66 3.92 -7.53
C ALA A 100 -0.39 4.44 -6.84
N ILE A 101 -0.56 5.45 -5.97
CA ILE A 101 0.51 6.02 -5.15
C ILE A 101 0.02 6.03 -3.70
N VAL A 102 0.58 5.15 -2.89
CA VAL A 102 0.22 4.98 -1.48
C VAL A 102 0.80 6.12 -0.65
N LEU A 103 -0.06 6.75 0.13
CA LEU A 103 0.25 7.87 1.01
C LEU A 103 -0.12 7.53 2.45
N HIS A 104 0.80 7.75 3.38
CA HIS A 104 0.57 7.59 4.81
C HIS A 104 -0.01 8.86 5.43
N PRO A 105 -1.20 8.81 6.05
CA PRO A 105 -1.84 9.93 6.73
C PRO A 105 -0.96 10.69 7.71
N ASP A 106 -0.19 9.95 8.53
CA ASP A 106 0.67 10.51 9.57
C ASP A 106 1.83 11.38 9.05
N THR A 107 2.16 11.26 7.77
CA THR A 107 3.23 12.03 7.13
C THR A 107 2.73 13.28 6.40
N LEU A 108 1.44 13.39 6.12
CA LEU A 108 0.86 14.49 5.36
C LEU A 108 0.67 15.73 6.25
N ARG A 109 1.33 16.84 5.90
CA ARG A 109 1.21 18.12 6.58
C ARG A 109 0.30 19.10 5.84
N GLU A 110 0.31 19.03 4.50
CA GLU A 110 -0.54 19.79 3.58
C GLU A 110 -1.25 18.80 2.63
N PRO A 111 -2.25 18.01 3.10
CA PRO A 111 -2.87 16.95 2.29
C PRO A 111 -3.39 17.45 0.94
N GLU A 112 -3.92 18.68 0.86
CA GLU A 112 -4.43 19.26 -0.38
C GLU A 112 -3.37 19.39 -1.48
N ALA A 113 -2.08 19.38 -1.15
CA ALA A 113 -1.02 19.40 -2.14
C ALA A 113 -1.08 18.16 -3.05
N PHE A 114 -1.58 17.03 -2.52
CA PHE A 114 -1.67 15.76 -3.23
C PHE A 114 -2.92 15.63 -4.13
N ARG A 115 -3.80 16.64 -4.19
CA ARG A 115 -4.93 16.64 -5.14
C ARG A 115 -4.52 16.49 -6.59
N ALA A 116 -3.30 16.94 -6.94
CA ALA A 116 -2.77 16.79 -8.29
C ALA A 116 -2.59 15.32 -8.74
N LEU A 117 -2.53 14.39 -7.81
CA LEU A 117 -2.45 12.95 -8.10
C LEU A 117 -3.79 12.38 -8.58
N GLY A 118 -4.91 13.07 -8.25
CA GLY A 118 -6.24 12.60 -8.59
C GLY A 118 -6.50 11.19 -8.06
N ARG A 119 -6.98 10.31 -8.94
CA ARG A 119 -7.31 8.92 -8.61
C ARG A 119 -6.09 8.03 -8.33
N ARG A 120 -4.88 8.50 -8.66
CA ARG A 120 -3.65 7.77 -8.32
C ARG A 120 -3.28 7.92 -6.84
N ALA A 121 -3.74 8.96 -6.15
CA ALA A 121 -3.58 9.05 -4.71
C ALA A 121 -4.36 7.94 -4.01
N VAL A 122 -3.71 7.21 -3.14
CA VAL A 122 -4.33 6.13 -2.35
C VAL A 122 -3.92 6.31 -0.89
N ILE A 123 -4.91 6.44 -0.01
CA ILE A 123 -4.68 6.62 1.43
C ILE A 123 -4.71 5.25 2.10
N GLU A 124 -3.70 4.99 2.91
CA GLU A 124 -3.58 3.75 3.68
C GLU A 124 -4.02 3.97 5.14
N ASN A 125 -4.68 2.99 5.77
CA ASN A 125 -4.92 3.02 7.21
C ASN A 125 -3.64 2.66 7.97
N MET A 126 -3.41 3.32 9.11
CA MET A 126 -2.17 3.25 9.86
C MET A 126 -2.23 2.30 11.06
N ASP A 127 -1.04 1.89 11.54
CA ASP A 127 -0.84 1.04 12.71
C ASP A 127 -0.91 1.81 14.04
N ALA A 128 -0.91 1.07 15.16
CA ALA A 128 -1.06 1.60 16.52
C ALA A 128 0.05 2.56 16.99
N ARG A 129 1.16 2.71 16.23
CA ARG A 129 2.25 3.67 16.55
C ARG A 129 1.96 5.07 16.01
N LYS A 130 0.93 5.22 15.19
CA LYS A 130 0.69 6.42 14.40
C LYS A 130 -0.41 7.29 15.02
N ASP A 131 -0.27 8.59 14.85
CA ASP A 131 -1.17 9.59 15.45
C ASP A 131 -2.34 9.97 14.53
N ALA A 132 -2.39 9.45 13.28
CA ALA A 132 -3.39 9.77 12.29
C ALA A 132 -3.61 8.59 11.32
N GLY A 133 -4.83 8.49 10.77
CA GLY A 133 -5.19 7.44 9.80
C GLY A 133 -5.54 6.10 10.45
N THR A 134 -5.83 6.09 11.76
CA THR A 134 -6.12 4.90 12.54
C THR A 134 -7.61 4.62 12.72
N THR A 135 -8.47 5.59 12.39
CA THR A 135 -9.92 5.49 12.54
C THR A 135 -10.66 5.88 11.26
N VAL A 136 -11.91 5.41 11.14
CA VAL A 136 -12.80 5.80 10.03
C VAL A 136 -12.93 7.31 9.93
N ALA A 137 -13.16 8.02 11.05
CA ALA A 137 -13.38 9.46 11.06
C ALA A 137 -12.14 10.26 10.59
N GLU A 138 -10.93 9.82 10.95
CA GLU A 138 -9.68 10.46 10.49
C GLU A 138 -9.49 10.29 8.98
N LEU A 139 -9.79 9.10 8.46
CA LEU A 139 -9.70 8.84 7.02
C LEU A 139 -10.81 9.57 6.25
N GLU A 140 -12.03 9.66 6.77
CA GLU A 140 -13.10 10.47 6.18
C GLU A 140 -12.68 11.92 6.00
N ALA A 141 -12.08 12.51 7.04
CA ALA A 141 -11.57 13.88 6.97
C ALA A 141 -10.50 14.08 5.86
N LEU A 142 -9.63 13.08 5.66
CA LEU A 142 -8.66 13.10 4.55
C LEU A 142 -9.34 12.93 3.19
N PHE A 143 -10.35 12.07 3.06
CA PHE A 143 -11.10 11.91 1.81
C PHE A 143 -11.96 13.14 1.47
N GLU A 144 -12.34 13.96 2.44
CA GLU A 144 -12.92 15.29 2.16
C GLU A 144 -11.91 16.23 1.49
N LEU A 145 -10.65 16.19 1.93
CA LEU A 145 -9.56 16.97 1.34
C LEU A 145 -9.08 16.39 0.00
N LEU A 146 -9.15 15.07 -0.17
CA LEU A 146 -8.70 14.30 -1.34
C LEU A 146 -9.87 13.49 -1.93
N PRO A 147 -10.88 14.12 -2.52
CA PRO A 147 -12.15 13.48 -2.87
C PRO A 147 -12.01 12.38 -3.94
N GLU A 148 -10.96 12.42 -4.77
CA GLU A 148 -10.69 11.40 -5.79
C GLU A 148 -9.81 10.27 -5.29
N ALA A 149 -9.20 10.39 -4.10
CA ALA A 149 -8.27 9.40 -3.59
C ALA A 149 -8.95 8.04 -3.35
N GLY A 150 -8.21 6.98 -3.68
CA GLY A 150 -8.53 5.60 -3.33
C GLY A 150 -8.15 5.27 -1.89
N PHE A 151 -8.45 4.03 -1.51
CA PHE A 151 -8.14 3.48 -0.19
C PHE A 151 -7.27 2.22 -0.36
N CYS A 152 -6.20 2.11 0.42
CA CYS A 152 -5.45 0.88 0.65
C CYS A 152 -5.78 0.38 2.04
N LEU A 153 -6.29 -0.86 2.14
CA LEU A 153 -6.51 -1.51 3.42
C LEU A 153 -5.27 -2.31 3.80
N ASP A 154 -4.55 -1.90 4.85
CA ASP A 154 -3.55 -2.75 5.49
C ASP A 154 -4.20 -3.52 6.64
N VAL A 155 -4.27 -4.86 6.47
CA VAL A 155 -4.91 -5.75 7.46
C VAL A 155 -4.04 -5.96 8.71
N ALA A 156 -2.72 -5.85 8.58
CA ALA A 156 -1.80 -5.97 9.71
C ALA A 156 -1.85 -4.72 10.59
N HIS A 157 -1.98 -3.53 9.97
CA HIS A 157 -2.22 -2.27 10.69
C HIS A 157 -3.55 -2.32 11.46
N VAL A 158 -4.63 -2.82 10.83
CA VAL A 158 -5.92 -3.04 11.53
C VAL A 158 -5.71 -3.91 12.75
N TRP A 159 -5.04 -5.05 12.59
CA TRP A 159 -4.82 -6.00 13.70
C TRP A 159 -4.05 -5.38 14.86
N SER A 160 -3.10 -4.49 14.60
CA SER A 160 -2.34 -3.80 15.63
C SER A 160 -3.19 -2.92 16.54
N LEU A 161 -4.30 -2.39 16.02
CA LEU A 161 -5.26 -1.54 16.72
C LEU A 161 -6.40 -2.36 17.34
N ASP A 162 -6.91 -3.32 16.58
CA ASP A 162 -8.06 -4.14 16.94
C ASP A 162 -7.82 -5.61 16.56
N PRO A 163 -7.34 -6.42 17.50
CA PRO A 163 -7.12 -7.84 17.27
C PRO A 163 -8.39 -8.65 16.93
N THR A 164 -9.57 -8.06 17.08
CA THR A 164 -10.85 -8.70 16.68
C THR A 164 -11.15 -8.53 15.20
N MET A 165 -10.42 -7.65 14.51
CA MET A 165 -10.63 -7.25 13.10
C MET A 165 -11.97 -6.55 12.83
N ALA A 166 -12.74 -6.15 13.85
CA ALA A 166 -14.00 -5.40 13.67
C ALA A 166 -13.76 -4.07 12.97
N LEU A 167 -12.65 -3.37 13.29
CA LEU A 167 -12.22 -2.14 12.61
C LEU A 167 -12.02 -2.37 11.10
N GLY A 168 -11.50 -3.53 10.68
CA GLY A 168 -11.33 -3.85 9.27
C GLY A 168 -12.66 -3.92 8.52
N HIS A 169 -13.70 -4.45 9.17
CA HIS A 169 -15.04 -4.44 8.62
C HIS A 169 -15.63 -3.03 8.56
N GLU A 170 -15.44 -2.20 9.60
CA GLU A 170 -15.88 -0.81 9.63
C GLU A 170 -15.23 0.03 8.52
N LEU A 171 -13.91 -0.12 8.33
CA LEU A 171 -13.17 0.55 7.24
C LEU A 171 -13.69 0.13 5.87
N LEU A 172 -13.96 -1.16 5.67
CA LEU A 172 -14.54 -1.64 4.41
C LEU A 172 -15.98 -1.17 4.21
N ASP A 173 -16.79 -1.07 5.27
CA ASP A 173 -18.15 -0.54 5.17
C ASP A 173 -18.14 0.93 4.75
N ALA A 174 -17.19 1.72 5.27
CA ALA A 174 -17.04 3.13 4.95
C ALA A 174 -16.42 3.37 3.57
N PHE A 175 -15.36 2.62 3.21
CA PHE A 175 -14.49 2.97 2.08
C PHE A 175 -14.44 1.92 0.97
N ARG A 176 -15.33 0.92 0.96
CA ARG A 176 -15.31 -0.16 -0.03
C ARG A 176 -15.31 0.33 -1.49
N LEU A 177 -16.04 1.41 -1.77
CA LEU A 177 -16.09 2.00 -3.12
C LEU A 177 -14.80 2.73 -3.53
N ARG A 178 -13.91 2.99 -2.58
CA ARG A 178 -12.59 3.59 -2.79
C ARG A 178 -11.46 2.54 -2.78
N LEU A 179 -11.76 1.30 -2.39
CA LEU A 179 -10.74 0.26 -2.21
C LEU A 179 -10.02 -0.02 -3.52
N THR A 180 -8.72 0.23 -3.55
CA THR A 180 -7.83 0.06 -4.69
C THR A 180 -7.10 -1.28 -4.61
N HIS A 181 -6.49 -1.56 -3.48
CA HIS A 181 -5.74 -2.78 -3.19
C HIS A 181 -5.62 -2.99 -1.68
N VAL A 182 -5.01 -4.10 -1.28
CA VAL A 182 -4.84 -4.49 0.13
C VAL A 182 -3.37 -4.80 0.39
N HIS A 183 -2.82 -4.28 1.49
CA HIS A 183 -1.54 -4.72 2.03
C HIS A 183 -1.75 -5.89 2.98
N VAL A 184 -0.92 -6.93 2.83
CA VAL A 184 -1.03 -8.18 3.57
C VAL A 184 0.33 -8.60 4.10
N SER A 185 0.43 -8.61 5.42
CA SER A 185 1.58 -9.13 6.16
C SER A 185 1.14 -9.54 7.56
N SER A 186 2.05 -9.96 8.40
CA SER A 186 1.88 -9.96 9.86
C SER A 186 2.75 -8.88 10.47
N LEU A 187 2.49 -8.52 11.73
CA LEU A 187 3.34 -7.59 12.48
C LEU A 187 3.95 -8.28 13.70
N THR A 188 5.19 -7.86 14.02
CA THR A 188 5.76 -8.10 15.34
C THR A 188 5.08 -7.21 16.37
N PRO A 189 5.29 -7.43 17.70
CA PRO A 189 4.82 -6.50 18.74
C PRO A 189 5.38 -5.07 18.62
N ALA A 190 6.47 -4.89 17.85
CA ALA A 190 7.04 -3.57 17.54
C ALA A 190 6.44 -2.97 16.26
N CYS A 191 5.38 -3.56 15.71
CA CYS A 191 4.75 -3.22 14.43
C CYS A 191 5.74 -3.21 13.25
N GLU A 192 6.64 -4.20 13.19
CA GLU A 192 7.48 -4.44 12.02
C GLU A 192 6.82 -5.52 11.17
N HIS A 193 6.76 -5.30 9.85
CA HIS A 193 6.17 -6.26 8.92
C HIS A 193 7.01 -7.55 8.88
N VAL A 194 6.31 -8.69 8.95
CA VAL A 194 6.88 -10.03 8.83
C VAL A 194 5.97 -10.89 7.95
N PRO A 195 6.47 -11.98 7.35
CA PRO A 195 5.65 -12.86 6.53
C PRO A 195 4.38 -13.29 7.23
N LEU A 196 3.29 -13.42 6.46
CA LEU A 196 1.97 -13.76 6.99
C LEU A 196 2.02 -15.06 7.78
N LEU A 197 1.74 -14.96 9.08
CA LEU A 197 1.69 -16.09 9.99
C LEU A 197 0.36 -16.84 9.83
N GLY A 198 0.39 -18.18 9.87
CA GLY A 198 -0.83 -18.98 9.73
C GLY A 198 -1.94 -18.67 10.75
N ALA A 199 -1.58 -18.18 11.94
CA ALA A 199 -2.56 -17.70 12.93
C ALA A 199 -3.28 -16.43 12.47
N HIS A 200 -2.55 -15.51 11.82
CA HIS A 200 -3.11 -14.26 11.29
C HIS A 200 -3.86 -14.49 9.97
N GLU A 201 -3.45 -15.45 9.16
CA GLU A 201 -4.20 -15.85 7.96
C GLU A 201 -5.66 -16.22 8.29
N ALA A 202 -5.87 -17.03 9.34
CA ALA A 202 -7.20 -17.40 9.78
C ALA A 202 -8.00 -16.21 10.35
N LEU A 203 -7.30 -15.29 11.02
CA LEU A 203 -7.90 -14.12 11.66
C LEU A 203 -8.32 -13.06 10.62
N PHE A 204 -7.48 -12.81 9.62
CA PHE A 204 -7.73 -11.84 8.56
C PHE A 204 -8.72 -12.35 7.50
N GLY A 205 -9.00 -13.67 7.49
CA GLY A 205 -9.74 -14.35 6.43
C GLY A 205 -11.07 -13.69 6.08
N GLU A 206 -11.90 -13.35 7.07
CA GLU A 206 -13.24 -12.74 6.85
C GLU A 206 -13.14 -11.34 6.23
N VAL A 207 -12.14 -10.54 6.63
CA VAL A 207 -11.88 -9.23 6.04
C VAL A 207 -11.36 -9.38 4.61
N LEU A 208 -10.38 -10.27 4.40
CA LEU A 208 -9.78 -10.53 3.09
C LEU A 208 -10.76 -11.12 2.08
N GLU A 209 -11.73 -11.93 2.52
CA GLU A 209 -12.82 -12.44 1.67
C GLU A 209 -13.65 -11.31 1.04
N ARG A 210 -13.73 -10.16 1.69
CA ARG A 210 -14.40 -8.96 1.16
C ARG A 210 -13.55 -8.19 0.15
N CYS A 211 -12.29 -8.58 -0.04
CA CYS A 211 -11.30 -7.88 -0.86
C CYS A 211 -10.79 -8.73 -2.05
N VAL A 212 -11.49 -9.80 -2.40
CA VAL A 212 -11.05 -10.76 -3.43
C VAL A 212 -11.02 -10.21 -4.86
N ASP A 213 -11.64 -9.08 -5.11
CA ASP A 213 -11.74 -8.44 -6.43
C ASP A 213 -10.68 -7.36 -6.70
N VAL A 214 -9.87 -7.03 -5.69
CA VAL A 214 -8.74 -6.09 -5.81
C VAL A 214 -7.39 -6.80 -5.68
N PRO A 215 -6.28 -6.19 -6.14
CA PRO A 215 -4.93 -6.73 -5.91
C PRO A 215 -4.57 -6.81 -4.42
N TRP A 216 -3.75 -7.78 -4.08
CA TRP A 216 -3.12 -7.89 -2.77
C TRP A 216 -1.62 -7.70 -2.93
N ILE A 217 -1.01 -6.91 -2.09
CA ILE A 217 0.44 -6.66 -2.03
C ILE A 217 0.97 -7.27 -0.74
N LEU A 218 1.90 -8.20 -0.87
CA LEU A 218 2.60 -8.78 0.28
C LEU A 218 3.77 -7.88 0.67
N GLU A 219 3.88 -7.53 1.94
CA GLU A 219 4.87 -6.58 2.44
C GLU A 219 6.02 -7.21 3.22
N ALA A 220 6.09 -8.54 3.29
CA ALA A 220 7.19 -9.26 3.90
C ALA A 220 7.28 -10.70 3.38
#